data_5ca2841a06207c75f238669accc2a43d
#
_entry.id   5ca2841a06207c75f238669accc2a43d
#
_cell.length_a   1.000
_cell.length_b   1.000
_cell.length_c   1.000
_cell.angle_alpha   90.00
_cell.angle_beta   90.00
_cell.angle_gamma   90.00
#
_symmetry.space_group_name_H-M   'P 1'
#
loop_
_entity.id
_entity.type
_entity.pdbx_description
1 polymer ?
#
loop_
_entity_poly.entity_id
_entity_poly.type
_entity_poly.pdbx_seq_one_letter_code
_entity_poly.pdbx_strand_id
1 'polypeptide(L)'
;MELRKFIKTTIKEYLTEQVKKDEYIYHGTGKGQAMNIQIDGYMKPNRTGEEQPSISFTNDLDYAKYYAKSKGGVSKMCILRTKLTDDYQLSPRIVNNKGDEYITFKNIPSSDLEVMTMGGGWQPLDSWNVIFDEPLNA
;
A
#
# COMPACT_ATOMS: atom_id res chain seq x y z
N MET A 1 -40.07 16.48 6.48
CA MET A 1 -39.11 15.92 6.93
C MET A 1 -38.02 15.57 6.19
N GLU A 2 -38.40 15.41 5.20
CA GLU A 2 -37.68 14.78 4.25
C GLU A 2 -36.41 15.49 3.93
N LEU A 3 -36.39 16.82 3.89
CA LEU A 3 -35.19 17.61 3.64
C LEU A 3 -34.13 17.43 4.73
N ARG A 4 -34.52 17.43 5.99
CA ARG A 4 -33.59 17.23 7.11
C ARG A 4 -32.98 15.85 7.08
N LYS A 5 -33.81 14.84 6.81
CA LYS A 5 -33.34 13.46 6.70
C LYS A 5 -32.39 13.30 5.54
N PHE A 6 -32.71 13.93 4.42
CA PHE A 6 -31.88 13.89 3.23
C PHE A 6 -30.51 14.50 3.49
N ILE A 7 -30.48 15.67 4.13
CA ILE A 7 -29.21 16.34 4.46
C ILE A 7 -28.35 15.49 5.40
N LYS A 8 -28.96 14.92 6.43
CA LYS A 8 -28.26 14.03 7.36
C LYS A 8 -27.65 12.84 6.66
N THR A 9 -28.41 12.20 5.78
CA THR A 9 -27.92 11.05 5.04
C THR A 9 -26.77 11.43 4.12
N THR A 10 -26.88 12.56 3.43
CA THR A 10 -25.83 13.03 2.52
C THR A 10 -24.53 13.33 3.26
N ILE A 11 -24.61 13.98 4.42
CA ILE A 11 -23.44 14.27 5.23
C ILE A 11 -22.79 12.97 5.72
N LYS A 12 -23.59 12.02 6.18
CA LYS A 12 -23.10 10.73 6.64
C LYS A 12 -22.38 9.97 5.52
N GLU A 13 -22.96 9.94 4.34
CA GLU A 13 -22.36 9.31 3.18
C GLU A 13 -21.05 9.98 2.79
N TYR A 14 -21.01 11.30 2.80
CA TYR A 14 -19.81 12.06 2.51
C TYR A 14 -18.69 11.75 3.49
N LEU A 15 -18.99 11.73 4.79
CA LEU A 15 -18.01 11.40 5.81
C LEU A 15 -17.48 9.98 5.67
N THR A 16 -18.37 9.05 5.31
CA THR A 16 -17.98 7.65 5.08
C THR A 16 -17.03 7.56 3.87
N GLU A 17 -17.32 8.28 2.81
CA GLU A 17 -16.45 8.30 1.65
C GLU A 17 -15.10 8.95 1.94
N GLN A 18 -15.06 10.01 2.75
CA GLN A 18 -13.82 10.63 3.16
C GLN A 18 -12.94 9.66 3.93
N VAL A 19 -13.53 8.91 4.86
CA VAL A 19 -12.80 7.90 5.62
C VAL A 19 -12.24 6.83 4.69
N LYS A 20 -13.03 6.38 3.71
CA LYS A 20 -12.57 5.39 2.73
C LYS A 20 -11.45 5.93 1.85
N LYS A 21 -11.50 7.21 1.49
CA LYS A 21 -10.45 7.84 0.68
C LYS A 21 -9.11 7.90 1.40
N ASP A 22 -9.16 7.92 2.74
CA ASP A 22 -7.95 7.94 3.55
C ASP A 22 -7.51 6.55 3.97
N GLU A 23 -8.16 5.51 3.42
CA GLU A 23 -7.77 4.14 3.69
C GLU A 23 -6.50 3.80 2.93
N TYR A 24 -5.56 3.15 3.62
CA TYR A 24 -4.30 2.71 3.04
C TYR A 24 -4.28 1.21 2.87
N ILE A 25 -3.55 0.78 1.86
CA ILE A 25 -3.23 -0.63 1.66
C ILE A 25 -1.71 -0.78 1.64
N TYR A 26 -1.23 -1.93 2.05
CA TYR A 26 0.17 -2.17 2.41
C TYR A 26 0.78 -3.28 1.59
N HIS A 27 2.05 -3.15 1.28
CA HIS A 27 2.80 -4.14 0.52
C HIS A 27 4.12 -4.41 1.23
N GLY A 28 4.30 -5.65 1.69
CA GLY A 28 5.56 -6.07 2.31
C GLY A 28 6.55 -6.50 1.24
N THR A 29 7.77 -5.99 1.34
CA THR A 29 8.82 -6.29 0.37
C THR A 29 10.19 -6.20 1.05
N GLY A 30 11.26 -6.23 0.27
CA GLY A 30 12.61 -6.03 0.74
C GLY A 30 13.13 -4.64 0.40
N LYS A 31 14.14 -4.19 1.15
CA LYS A 31 14.77 -2.89 0.92
C LYS A 31 15.34 -2.76 -0.49
N GLY A 32 15.95 -3.84 -1.00
CA GLY A 32 16.51 -3.84 -2.35
C GLY A 32 15.46 -3.62 -3.41
N GLN A 33 14.29 -4.24 -3.26
CA GLN A 33 13.19 -4.04 -4.19
C GLN A 33 12.61 -2.63 -4.11
N ALA A 34 12.52 -2.08 -2.90
CA ALA A 34 12.07 -0.71 -2.72
C ALA A 34 13.03 0.27 -3.40
N MET A 35 14.33 0.03 -3.31
CA MET A 35 15.32 0.82 -4.05
C MET A 35 15.12 0.73 -5.56
N ASN A 36 14.84 -0.45 -6.06
CA ASN A 36 14.60 -0.63 -7.50
C ASN A 36 13.38 0.18 -7.96
N ILE A 37 12.34 0.23 -7.14
CA ILE A 37 11.16 1.03 -7.43
C ILE A 37 11.53 2.53 -7.48
N GLN A 38 12.36 3.00 -6.56
CA GLN A 38 12.83 4.38 -6.57
C GLN A 38 13.60 4.68 -7.85
N ILE A 39 14.50 3.79 -8.23
CA ILE A 39 15.36 3.98 -9.42
C ILE A 39 14.52 3.96 -10.69
N ASP A 40 13.62 3.00 -10.80
CA ASP A 40 12.77 2.85 -11.99
C ASP A 40 11.69 3.93 -12.07
N GLY A 41 11.30 4.51 -10.94
CA GLY A 41 10.24 5.51 -10.87
C GLY A 41 8.84 4.93 -10.79
N TYR A 42 8.70 3.61 -10.75
CA TYR A 42 7.41 2.95 -10.65
C TYR A 42 7.57 1.51 -10.16
N MET A 43 6.48 0.99 -9.61
CA MET A 43 6.34 -0.41 -9.25
C MET A 43 5.51 -1.09 -10.33
N LYS A 44 6.01 -2.19 -10.88
CA LYS A 44 5.32 -2.89 -11.97
C LYS A 44 4.76 -4.23 -11.51
N PRO A 45 3.66 -4.69 -12.13
CA PRO A 45 3.14 -6.03 -11.88
C PRO A 45 4.16 -7.08 -12.29
N ASN A 46 4.54 -7.94 -11.35
CA ASN A 46 5.55 -8.96 -11.60
C ASN A 46 5.24 -10.29 -10.96
N ARG A 47 3.99 -10.48 -10.52
CA ARG A 47 3.62 -11.72 -9.88
C ARG A 47 3.66 -12.86 -10.88
N THR A 48 4.49 -13.86 -10.60
CA THR A 48 4.68 -15.02 -11.50
C THR A 48 3.56 -16.03 -11.34
N GLY A 49 3.30 -16.80 -12.38
CA GLY A 49 2.31 -17.87 -12.36
C GLY A 49 0.90 -17.45 -12.67
N GLU A 50 0.69 -16.21 -13.05
CA GLU A 50 -0.62 -15.68 -13.40
C GLU A 50 -0.66 -15.32 -14.88
N GLU A 51 -1.84 -15.49 -15.51
CA GLU A 51 -2.00 -15.08 -16.91
C GLU A 51 -1.76 -13.58 -17.08
N GLN A 52 -2.20 -12.81 -16.09
CA GLN A 52 -2.00 -11.36 -16.07
C GLN A 52 -1.27 -11.01 -14.78
N PRO A 53 -0.01 -10.55 -14.87
CA PRO A 53 0.72 -10.15 -13.67
C PRO A 53 0.03 -9.03 -12.93
N SER A 54 0.08 -9.08 -11.60
CA SER A 54 -0.55 -8.08 -10.74
C SER A 54 0.40 -7.68 -9.62
N ILE A 55 0.06 -6.54 -8.99
CA ILE A 55 0.67 -6.11 -7.74
C ILE A 55 -0.36 -6.33 -6.65
N SER A 56 0.04 -6.94 -5.54
CA SER A 56 -0.85 -7.30 -4.44
C SER A 56 -0.56 -6.45 -3.21
N PHE A 57 -1.63 -5.98 -2.57
CA PHE A 57 -1.59 -5.24 -1.32
C PHE A 57 -2.55 -5.87 -0.33
N THR A 58 -2.35 -5.61 0.95
CA THR A 58 -3.27 -6.03 2.00
C THR A 58 -3.71 -4.81 2.81
N ASN A 59 -4.93 -4.84 3.35
CA ASN A 59 -5.36 -3.81 4.28
C ASN A 59 -4.94 -4.11 5.74
N ASP A 60 -4.24 -5.23 5.96
CA ASP A 60 -3.75 -5.64 7.27
C ASP A 60 -2.24 -5.37 7.36
N LEU A 61 -1.89 -4.32 8.09
CA LEU A 61 -0.49 -3.91 8.24
C LEU A 61 0.36 -5.01 8.89
N ASP A 62 -0.18 -5.71 9.87
CA ASP A 62 0.56 -6.79 10.55
C ASP A 62 0.87 -7.93 9.61
N TYR A 63 -0.05 -8.24 8.70
CA TYR A 63 0.21 -9.26 7.69
C TYR A 63 1.30 -8.80 6.71
N ALA A 64 1.28 -7.53 6.31
CA ALA A 64 2.33 -7.00 5.45
C ALA A 64 3.70 -7.09 6.11
N LYS A 65 3.77 -6.78 7.41
CA LYS A 65 5.00 -6.90 8.19
C LYS A 65 5.48 -8.35 8.25
N TYR A 66 4.57 -9.27 8.54
CA TYR A 66 4.91 -10.69 8.59
C TYR A 66 5.48 -11.16 7.25
N TYR A 67 4.81 -10.80 6.16
CA TYR A 67 5.23 -11.19 4.83
C TYR A 67 6.60 -10.61 4.47
N ALA A 68 6.81 -9.31 4.75
CA ALA A 68 8.10 -8.67 4.48
C ALA A 68 9.23 -9.31 5.28
N LYS A 69 8.96 -9.63 6.54
CA LYS A 69 9.93 -10.28 7.41
C LYS A 69 10.32 -11.66 6.88
N SER A 70 9.37 -12.39 6.30
CA SER A 70 9.64 -13.72 5.75
C SER A 70 10.56 -13.68 4.53
N LYS A 71 10.70 -12.52 3.89
CA LYS A 71 11.52 -12.36 2.67
C LYS A 71 13.02 -12.20 2.94
N GLY A 72 13.45 -11.97 4.16
CA GLY A 72 14.87 -11.82 4.44
C GLY A 72 15.18 -11.34 5.84
N GLY A 73 14.19 -11.40 6.72
CA GLY A 73 14.35 -10.99 8.11
C GLY A 73 14.10 -9.50 8.33
N VAL A 74 14.15 -9.11 9.59
CA VAL A 74 13.81 -7.74 10.02
C VAL A 74 14.73 -6.70 9.40
N SER A 75 16.03 -7.02 9.27
CA SER A 75 17.01 -6.05 8.76
C SER A 75 16.82 -5.72 7.28
N LYS A 76 16.16 -6.58 6.53
CA LYS A 76 15.95 -6.39 5.08
C LYS A 76 14.52 -6.09 4.71
N MET A 77 13.61 -6.11 5.67
CA MET A 77 12.20 -5.88 5.38
C MET A 77 11.90 -4.43 5.07
N CYS A 78 10.91 -4.22 4.24
CA CYS A 78 10.43 -2.90 3.88
C CYS A 78 8.91 -2.97 3.67
N ILE A 79 8.20 -1.98 4.20
CA ILE A 79 6.75 -1.91 4.04
C ILE A 79 6.43 -0.64 3.24
N LEU A 80 5.70 -0.82 2.16
CA LEU A 80 5.19 0.28 1.35
C LEU A 80 3.69 0.41 1.57
N ARG A 81 3.17 1.61 1.42
CA ARG A 81 1.72 1.81 1.44
C ARG A 81 1.32 2.79 0.35
N THR A 82 0.07 2.67 -0.07
CA THR A 82 -0.56 3.61 -0.98
C THR A 82 -2.02 3.78 -0.57
N LYS A 83 -2.65 4.84 -1.03
CA LYS A 83 -4.08 5.03 -0.76
C LYS A 83 -4.90 4.09 -1.63
N LEU A 84 -5.95 3.52 -1.04
CA LEU A 84 -6.90 2.69 -1.78
C LEU A 84 -7.69 3.60 -2.72
N THR A 85 -7.66 3.27 -4.00
CA THR A 85 -8.40 4.01 -5.04
C THR A 85 -9.12 3.01 -5.95
N ASP A 86 -9.82 3.52 -6.94
CA ASP A 86 -10.52 2.69 -7.92
C ASP A 86 -9.58 1.90 -8.84
N ASP A 87 -8.29 2.19 -8.83
CA ASP A 87 -7.30 1.43 -9.57
C ASP A 87 -7.05 0.04 -8.97
N TYR A 88 -7.51 -0.17 -7.74
CA TYR A 88 -7.33 -1.44 -7.03
C TYR A 88 -8.65 -2.17 -6.93
N GLN A 89 -8.62 -3.47 -7.13
CA GLN A 89 -9.81 -4.32 -6.99
C GLN A 89 -9.56 -5.38 -5.95
N LEU A 90 -10.64 -5.81 -5.31
CA LEU A 90 -10.58 -6.88 -4.34
C LEU A 90 -10.18 -8.16 -5.05
N SER A 91 -9.18 -8.84 -4.51
CA SER A 91 -8.73 -10.12 -5.08
C SER A 91 -9.76 -11.21 -4.80
N PRO A 92 -10.01 -12.12 -5.75
CA PRO A 92 -10.89 -13.26 -5.49
C PRO A 92 -10.26 -14.29 -4.55
N ARG A 93 -8.97 -14.15 -4.20
CA ARG A 93 -8.32 -15.11 -3.32
C ARG A 93 -8.68 -14.87 -1.87
N ILE A 94 -8.87 -15.97 -1.14
CA ILE A 94 -9.12 -15.93 0.29
C ILE A 94 -7.77 -15.97 0.99
N VAL A 95 -7.51 -14.98 1.85
CA VAL A 95 -6.26 -14.88 2.59
C VAL A 95 -6.57 -15.13 4.07
N ASN A 96 -6.84 -16.34 4.42
CA ASN A 96 -6.95 -16.92 5.81
C ASN A 96 -7.11 -15.91 6.96
N ASN A 97 -8.15 -15.08 6.96
CA ASN A 97 -8.45 -14.10 8.01
C ASN A 97 -7.36 -13.02 8.22
N LYS A 98 -6.56 -12.76 7.19
CA LYS A 98 -5.48 -11.77 7.25
C LYS A 98 -5.86 -10.47 6.53
N GLY A 99 -7.13 -10.07 6.66
CA GLY A 99 -7.65 -8.91 5.98
C GLY A 99 -7.96 -9.19 4.51
N ASP A 100 -8.20 -8.14 3.76
CA ASP A 100 -8.52 -8.23 2.34
C ASP A 100 -7.27 -8.00 1.49
N GLU A 101 -7.19 -8.73 0.39
CA GLU A 101 -6.15 -8.52 -0.61
C GLU A 101 -6.72 -7.66 -1.74
N TYR A 102 -5.97 -6.61 -2.10
CA TYR A 102 -6.29 -5.74 -3.22
C TYR A 102 -5.23 -5.89 -4.29
N ILE A 103 -5.63 -5.91 -5.55
CA ILE A 103 -4.69 -6.06 -6.66
C ILE A 103 -4.88 -4.96 -7.69
N THR A 104 -3.80 -4.64 -8.39
CA THR A 104 -3.85 -3.78 -9.57
C THR A 104 -3.01 -4.41 -10.67
N PHE A 105 -3.40 -4.17 -11.91
CA PHE A 105 -2.65 -4.63 -13.08
C PHE A 105 -1.86 -3.48 -13.71
N LYS A 106 -1.93 -2.30 -13.13
CA LYS A 106 -1.26 -1.10 -13.62
C LYS A 106 0.06 -0.88 -12.89
N ASN A 107 0.98 -0.18 -13.55
CA ASN A 107 2.16 0.33 -12.87
C ASN A 107 1.74 1.36 -11.83
N ILE A 108 2.42 1.37 -10.70
CA ILE A 108 2.17 2.35 -9.64
C ILE A 108 3.38 3.30 -9.60
N PRO A 109 3.17 4.60 -9.87
CA PRO A 109 4.28 5.55 -9.76
C PRO A 109 4.87 5.55 -8.35
N SER A 110 6.19 5.63 -8.25
CA SER A 110 6.85 5.67 -6.95
C SER A 110 6.39 6.86 -6.10
N SER A 111 5.94 7.94 -6.77
CA SER A 111 5.40 9.12 -6.09
C SER A 111 4.08 8.85 -5.35
N ASP A 112 3.39 7.75 -5.67
CA ASP A 112 2.16 7.37 -4.96
C ASP A 112 2.43 6.50 -3.74
N LEU A 113 3.69 6.14 -3.51
CA LEU A 113 4.06 5.20 -2.45
C LEU A 113 4.73 5.93 -1.29
N GLU A 114 4.41 5.45 -0.09
CA GLU A 114 5.10 5.85 1.13
C GLU A 114 5.77 4.64 1.73
N VAL A 115 6.89 4.86 2.42
CA VAL A 115 7.66 3.79 3.07
C VAL A 115 7.59 3.97 4.57
N MET A 116 7.48 2.85 5.29
CA MET A 116 7.53 2.85 6.74
C MET A 116 8.97 3.02 7.21
N THR A 117 9.20 4.00 8.07
CA THR A 117 10.50 4.20 8.70
C THR A 117 10.66 3.25 9.89
N MET A 118 11.88 3.08 10.36
CA MET A 118 12.14 2.21 11.52
C MET A 118 11.45 2.71 12.79
N GLY A 119 11.18 4.01 12.87
CA GLY A 119 10.45 4.58 13.98
C GLY A 119 8.94 4.39 13.91
N GLY A 120 8.45 3.76 12.85
CA GLY A 120 7.02 3.49 12.66
C GLY A 120 6.26 4.58 11.92
N GLY A 121 6.93 5.66 11.52
CA GLY A 121 6.31 6.71 10.73
C GLY A 121 6.33 6.37 9.24
N TRP A 122 5.76 7.26 8.43
CA TRP A 122 5.68 7.09 6.99
C TRP A 122 6.29 8.28 6.27
N GLN A 123 7.07 8.01 5.23
CA GLN A 123 7.71 9.03 4.42
C GLN A 123 7.49 8.73 2.93
N PRO A 124 7.43 9.76 2.07
CA PRO A 124 7.37 9.50 0.64
C PRO A 124 8.55 8.65 0.20
N LEU A 125 8.28 7.59 -0.57
CA LEU A 125 9.33 6.69 -1.01
C LEU A 125 10.44 7.43 -1.75
N ASP A 126 10.09 8.38 -2.62
CA ASP A 126 11.06 9.09 -3.46
C ASP A 126 12.00 10.00 -2.66
N SER A 127 11.69 10.31 -1.42
CA SER A 127 12.52 11.19 -0.59
C SER A 127 13.28 10.45 0.51
N TRP A 128 13.20 9.12 0.54
CA TRP A 128 13.73 8.34 1.67
C TRP A 128 14.77 7.34 1.23
N ASN A 129 15.89 7.30 1.94
CA ASN A 129 16.90 6.26 1.76
C ASN A 129 16.51 5.04 2.58
N VAL A 130 15.97 4.02 1.92
CA VAL A 130 15.43 2.83 2.59
C VAL A 130 16.52 1.97 3.22
N ILE A 131 17.76 2.07 2.75
CA ILE A 131 18.87 1.25 3.29
C ILE A 131 19.33 1.80 4.63
N PHE A 132 19.50 3.13 4.73
CA PHE A 132 20.00 3.77 5.94
C PHE A 132 18.91 4.43 6.79
N ASP A 133 17.65 4.33 6.34
CA ASP A 133 16.50 4.89 7.05
C ASP A 133 16.65 6.38 7.36
N GLU A 134 16.96 7.16 6.32
CA GLU A 134 17.17 8.60 6.45
C GLU A 134 16.72 9.32 5.16
N PRO A 135 16.52 10.65 5.23
CA PRO A 135 16.18 11.40 4.02
C PRO A 135 17.26 11.29 2.96
N LEU A 136 16.86 11.21 1.67
CA LEU A 136 17.81 11.07 0.57
C LEU A 136 18.68 12.31 0.36
N ASN A 137 18.18 13.48 0.70
CA ASN A 137 18.86 14.76 0.48
C ASN A 137 19.24 15.43 1.78
N ALA A 138 19.66 14.64 2.72
CA ALA A 138 20.11 15.18 3.98
C ALA A 138 21.40 15.97 3.82
#